data_02344d77449b7eb947d899f4495a275d
#
_entry.id   02344d77449b7eb947d899f4495a275d
#
_cell.length_a   1.000
_cell.length_b   1.000
_cell.length_c   1.000
_cell.angle_alpha   90.00
_cell.angle_beta   90.00
_cell.angle_gamma   90.00
#
_symmetry.space_group_name_H-M   'P 1'
#
loop_
_entity.id
_entity.type
_entity.pdbx_description
1 polymer ?
#
loop_
_entity_poly.entity_id
_entity_poly.type
_entity_poly.pdbx_seq_one_letter_code
_entity_poly.pdbx_strand_id
1 'polypeptide(L)'
;MKQIYRVDKSGNLAQAISEITAPKLLLLMSNNEQFEQHVEELERHFPGVPSIGCIGGSYGGQTVVADNGVAVIAMEGNLSVVTNVLEQASTMPVKYIGRLEEDINKVAASENNTICIDFCSGNDACVLTTIYSVLGKKHISLVGGTGDGGKVSVNGKIYADADAYALIRNNDGKIKVYKENIYKQVPACRFIASKTDRSKYLIGELNGRPARKVYQDILNIGDKEMATQTFKNPLGKMNGQDICIISIKEVVGDKLECYRQVNDSDVL
;
A
#
# COMPACT_ATOMS: atom_id res chain seq x y z
N MET A 1 -9.69 17.03 13.39
CA MET A 1 -9.09 16.67 12.08
C MET A 1 -10.18 16.71 11.01
N LYS A 2 -9.92 17.37 9.89
CA LYS A 2 -10.75 17.39 8.68
C LYS A 2 -9.95 16.79 7.54
N GLN A 3 -10.57 15.92 6.75
CA GLN A 3 -9.99 15.35 5.54
C GLN A 3 -10.70 15.97 4.33
N ILE A 4 -9.93 16.39 3.35
CA ILE A 4 -10.42 16.96 2.09
C ILE A 4 -9.85 16.12 0.97
N TYR A 5 -10.71 15.38 0.28
CA TYR A 5 -10.34 14.63 -0.92
C TYR A 5 -10.71 15.44 -2.15
N ARG A 6 -9.75 15.63 -3.03
CA ARG A 6 -9.93 16.31 -4.30
C ARG A 6 -9.31 15.49 -5.42
N VAL A 7 -9.96 15.47 -6.55
CA VAL A 7 -9.53 14.73 -7.72
C VAL A 7 -9.79 15.53 -8.98
N ASP A 8 -8.83 15.56 -9.88
CA ASP A 8 -8.98 16.04 -11.24
C ASP A 8 -8.72 14.91 -12.24
N LYS A 9 -9.68 14.64 -13.12
CA LYS A 9 -9.62 13.54 -14.08
C LYS A 9 -8.69 13.81 -15.26
N SER A 10 -8.38 15.07 -15.51
CA SER A 10 -7.49 15.48 -16.60
C SER A 10 -6.02 15.59 -16.18
N GLY A 11 -5.73 15.37 -14.87
CA GLY A 11 -4.40 15.56 -14.33
C GLY A 11 -4.02 17.00 -14.02
N ASN A 12 -4.99 17.91 -13.90
CA ASN A 12 -4.72 19.29 -13.55
C ASN A 12 -4.62 19.42 -12.01
N LEU A 13 -3.39 19.37 -11.48
CA LEU A 13 -3.15 19.47 -10.05
C LEU A 13 -3.60 20.81 -9.48
N ALA A 14 -3.35 21.93 -10.17
CA ALA A 14 -3.76 23.26 -9.71
C ALA A 14 -5.28 23.36 -9.48
N GLN A 15 -6.07 22.71 -10.33
CA GLN A 15 -7.51 22.62 -10.15
C GLN A 15 -7.87 21.73 -8.95
N ALA A 16 -7.22 20.57 -8.81
CA ALA A 16 -7.48 19.66 -7.69
C ALA A 16 -7.22 20.31 -6.34
N ILE A 17 -6.19 21.15 -6.22
CA ILE A 17 -5.80 21.76 -4.94
C ILE A 17 -6.39 23.14 -4.67
N SER A 18 -7.16 23.71 -5.61
CA SER A 18 -7.65 25.11 -5.57
C SER A 18 -8.46 25.49 -4.32
N GLU A 19 -9.13 24.52 -3.70
CA GLU A 19 -9.93 24.73 -2.47
C GLU A 19 -9.24 24.30 -1.17
N ILE A 20 -7.98 23.86 -1.25
CA ILE A 20 -7.19 23.47 -0.08
C ILE A 20 -6.52 24.71 0.48
N THR A 21 -6.78 25.05 1.75
CA THR A 21 -6.34 26.33 2.31
C THR A 21 -5.34 26.24 3.46
N ALA A 22 -5.49 25.24 4.34
CA ALA A 22 -4.67 25.14 5.56
C ALA A 22 -4.21 23.70 5.84
N PRO A 23 -3.58 23.01 4.89
CA PRO A 23 -3.18 21.62 5.08
C PRO A 23 -2.05 21.50 6.09
N LYS A 24 -2.12 20.45 6.90
CA LYS A 24 -1.04 20.00 7.80
C LYS A 24 -0.32 18.76 7.24
N LEU A 25 -0.95 18.09 6.30
CA LEU A 25 -0.40 16.98 5.53
C LEU A 25 -1.11 16.90 4.19
N LEU A 26 -0.35 16.56 3.17
CA LEU A 26 -0.84 16.28 1.82
C LEU A 26 -0.43 14.87 1.39
N LEU A 27 -1.40 14.10 0.88
CA LEU A 27 -1.16 12.82 0.23
C LEU A 27 -1.46 13.00 -1.25
N LEU A 28 -0.48 12.72 -2.10
CA LEU A 28 -0.59 12.84 -3.57
C LEU A 28 -0.68 11.45 -4.20
N MET A 29 -1.67 11.23 -5.03
CA MET A 29 -1.77 10.08 -5.94
C MET A 29 -1.82 10.61 -7.37
N SER A 30 -0.83 10.28 -8.17
CA SER A 30 -0.64 10.82 -9.50
C SER A 30 -0.50 9.73 -10.55
N ASN A 31 -0.83 10.05 -11.79
CA ASN A 31 -0.45 9.23 -12.93
C ASN A 31 1.06 9.18 -13.11
N ASN A 32 1.55 8.18 -13.84
CA ASN A 32 2.97 7.95 -14.03
C ASN A 32 3.68 9.05 -14.84
N GLU A 33 3.01 9.62 -15.84
CA GLU A 33 3.63 10.58 -16.75
C GLU A 33 3.90 11.94 -16.11
N GLN A 34 3.01 12.37 -15.23
CA GLN A 34 3.06 13.70 -14.62
C GLN A 34 3.52 13.69 -13.16
N PHE A 35 3.87 12.54 -12.58
CA PHE A 35 4.18 12.41 -11.17
C PHE A 35 5.24 13.40 -10.68
N GLU A 36 6.36 13.50 -11.39
CA GLU A 36 7.44 14.41 -11.03
C GLU A 36 7.00 15.88 -11.05
N GLN A 37 6.28 16.25 -12.12
CA GLN A 37 5.71 17.60 -12.25
C GLN A 37 4.73 17.91 -11.13
N HIS A 38 3.85 16.97 -10.79
CA HIS A 38 2.87 17.15 -9.71
C HIS A 38 3.53 17.28 -8.33
N VAL A 39 4.61 16.53 -8.07
CA VAL A 39 5.38 16.64 -6.83
C VAL A 39 5.98 18.04 -6.69
N GLU A 40 6.63 18.54 -7.75
CA GLU A 40 7.21 19.91 -7.76
C GLU A 40 6.13 20.99 -7.62
N GLU A 41 5.02 20.84 -8.33
CA GLU A 41 3.92 21.79 -8.29
C GLU A 41 3.25 21.82 -6.92
N LEU A 42 3.05 20.66 -6.27
CA LEU A 42 2.49 20.57 -4.92
C LEU A 42 3.36 21.27 -3.89
N GLU A 43 4.69 21.05 -3.93
CA GLU A 43 5.64 21.73 -3.03
C GLU A 43 5.67 23.23 -3.26
N ARG A 44 5.55 23.68 -4.51
CA ARG A 44 5.51 25.11 -4.83
C ARG A 44 4.25 25.80 -4.32
N HIS A 45 3.08 25.11 -4.34
CA HIS A 45 1.83 25.67 -3.82
C HIS A 45 1.74 25.65 -2.29
N PHE A 46 2.32 24.64 -1.66
CA PHE A 46 2.29 24.45 -0.22
C PHE A 46 3.69 24.26 0.35
N PRO A 47 4.57 25.29 0.25
CA PRO A 47 5.98 25.15 0.63
C PRO A 47 6.11 24.77 2.10
N GLY A 48 6.86 23.71 2.36
CA GLY A 48 7.14 23.22 3.71
C GLY A 48 5.98 22.52 4.41
N VAL A 49 4.87 22.29 3.74
CA VAL A 49 3.81 21.43 4.27
C VAL A 49 4.22 19.96 4.08
N PRO A 50 4.21 19.14 5.15
CA PRO A 50 4.50 17.72 5.02
C PRO A 50 3.69 17.05 3.93
N SER A 51 4.36 16.29 3.06
CA SER A 51 3.70 15.57 1.98
C SER A 51 4.33 14.21 1.72
N ILE A 52 3.51 13.24 1.32
CA ILE A 52 3.96 11.99 0.71
C ILE A 52 3.14 11.73 -0.56
N GLY A 53 3.74 11.05 -1.52
CA GLY A 53 3.04 10.75 -2.77
C GLY A 53 3.48 9.46 -3.42
N CYS A 54 2.60 8.92 -4.25
CA CYS A 54 2.87 7.73 -5.07
C CYS A 54 2.25 7.86 -6.46
N ILE A 55 2.73 7.01 -7.36
CA ILE A 55 2.07 6.75 -8.63
C ILE A 55 0.97 5.74 -8.37
N GLY A 56 -0.26 6.06 -8.72
CA GLY A 56 -1.38 5.16 -8.50
C GLY A 56 -2.71 5.72 -8.99
N GLY A 57 -3.65 4.81 -9.21
CA GLY A 57 -5.02 5.17 -9.57
C GLY A 57 -5.76 5.87 -8.43
N SER A 58 -6.71 6.68 -8.79
CA SER A 58 -7.59 7.39 -7.86
C SER A 58 -9.06 7.18 -8.22
N TYR A 59 -9.95 7.50 -7.31
CA TYR A 59 -11.39 7.40 -7.54
C TYR A 59 -12.01 8.77 -7.64
N GLY A 60 -12.78 8.99 -8.71
CA GLY A 60 -13.64 10.17 -8.88
C GLY A 60 -15.11 9.79 -8.69
N GLY A 61 -15.62 9.87 -7.47
CA GLY A 61 -16.93 9.34 -7.14
C GLY A 61 -16.91 7.80 -7.09
N GLN A 62 -17.75 7.16 -7.91
CA GLN A 62 -17.81 5.70 -8.02
C GLN A 62 -16.94 5.13 -9.15
N THR A 63 -16.22 5.97 -9.86
CA THR A 63 -15.44 5.57 -11.04
C THR A 63 -13.95 5.70 -10.75
N VAL A 64 -13.17 4.70 -11.16
CA VAL A 64 -11.72 4.82 -11.18
C VAL A 64 -11.35 5.93 -12.16
N VAL A 65 -10.55 6.87 -11.72
CA VAL A 65 -9.96 7.89 -12.58
C VAL A 65 -8.76 7.24 -13.25
N ALA A 66 -8.98 6.84 -14.51
CA ALA A 66 -7.95 6.15 -15.27
C ALA A 66 -6.80 7.09 -15.65
N ASP A 67 -5.69 6.49 -15.81
CA ASP A 67 -4.43 6.81 -16.49
C ASP A 67 -3.88 8.26 -16.42
N ASN A 68 -4.70 9.30 -16.48
CA ASN A 68 -4.25 10.70 -16.50
C ASN A 68 -4.66 11.50 -15.25
N GLY A 69 -5.37 10.89 -14.31
CA GLY A 69 -5.90 11.60 -13.15
C GLY A 69 -4.86 11.95 -12.10
N VAL A 70 -5.20 12.94 -11.27
CA VAL A 70 -4.48 13.29 -10.04
C VAL A 70 -5.46 13.43 -8.90
N ALA A 71 -5.09 12.90 -7.73
CA ALA A 71 -5.86 13.08 -6.50
C ALA A 71 -4.97 13.56 -5.36
N VAL A 72 -5.54 14.41 -4.52
CA VAL A 72 -4.90 14.92 -3.30
C VAL A 72 -5.83 14.73 -2.12
N ILE A 73 -5.29 14.18 -1.04
CA ILE A 73 -5.95 14.18 0.26
C ILE A 73 -5.22 15.20 1.13
N ALA A 74 -5.91 16.24 1.52
CA ALA A 74 -5.40 17.20 2.50
C ALA A 74 -5.98 16.91 3.89
N MET A 75 -5.13 16.95 4.90
CA MET A 75 -5.54 16.83 6.29
C MET A 75 -5.33 18.16 7.00
N GLU A 76 -6.38 18.67 7.64
CA GLU A 76 -6.42 19.95 8.34
C GLU A 76 -6.79 19.76 9.81
N GLY A 77 -6.41 20.72 10.64
CA GLY A 77 -6.73 20.79 12.07
C GLY A 77 -5.52 20.70 12.97
N ASN A 78 -5.73 20.38 14.24
CA ASN A 78 -4.66 20.28 15.23
C ASN A 78 -3.99 18.89 15.14
N LEU A 79 -3.01 18.79 14.24
CA LEU A 79 -2.27 17.56 13.94
C LEU A 79 -0.80 17.72 14.25
N SER A 80 -0.18 16.70 14.82
CA SER A 80 1.26 16.51 14.81
C SER A 80 1.60 15.53 13.68
N VAL A 81 2.46 15.94 12.76
CA VAL A 81 2.81 15.17 11.56
C VAL A 81 4.31 15.07 11.42
N VAL A 82 4.79 13.90 11.08
CA VAL A 82 6.16 13.65 10.63
C VAL A 82 6.09 12.82 9.35
N THR A 83 6.76 13.28 8.31
CA THR A 83 6.93 12.54 7.05
C THR A 83 8.40 12.18 6.88
N ASN A 84 8.66 10.97 6.40
CA ASN A 84 10.02 10.51 6.17
C ASN A 84 10.05 9.39 5.10
N VAL A 85 11.24 8.92 4.75
CA VAL A 85 11.45 7.89 3.73
C VAL A 85 12.38 6.80 4.24
N LEU A 86 12.07 5.56 3.88
CA LEU A 86 12.93 4.39 4.02
C LEU A 86 13.50 4.05 2.65
N GLU A 87 14.73 4.46 2.37
CA GLU A 87 15.42 4.17 1.11
C GLU A 87 16.03 2.77 1.11
N GLN A 88 16.27 2.19 -0.07
CA GLN A 88 16.73 0.81 -0.23
C GLN A 88 15.77 -0.17 0.44
N ALA A 89 14.47 0.07 0.26
CA ALA A 89 13.39 -0.65 0.90
C ALA A 89 13.39 -2.16 0.56
N SER A 90 13.89 -2.52 -0.62
CA SER A 90 14.00 -3.91 -1.07
C SER A 90 15.13 -4.69 -0.37
N THR A 91 16.14 -4.01 0.20
CA THR A 91 17.37 -4.66 0.68
C THR A 91 17.66 -4.45 2.15
N MET A 92 17.57 -3.23 2.65
CA MET A 92 18.04 -2.88 4.00
C MET A 92 17.08 -2.03 4.84
N PRO A 93 15.77 -2.32 4.89
CA PRO A 93 14.84 -1.47 5.64
C PRO A 93 15.09 -1.49 7.15
N VAL A 94 15.71 -2.53 7.69
CA VAL A 94 15.97 -2.66 9.14
C VAL A 94 16.87 -1.56 9.70
N LYS A 95 17.70 -0.92 8.88
CA LYS A 95 18.57 0.20 9.30
C LYS A 95 17.77 1.42 9.78
N TYR A 96 16.48 1.49 9.45
CA TYR A 96 15.61 2.61 9.78
C TYR A 96 14.79 2.44 11.06
N ILE A 97 14.96 1.33 11.80
CA ILE A 97 14.22 1.09 13.06
C ILE A 97 14.39 2.26 14.03
N GLY A 98 15.61 2.71 14.24
CA GLY A 98 15.89 3.85 15.14
C GLY A 98 15.20 5.14 14.70
N ARG A 99 15.20 5.45 13.39
CA ARG A 99 14.51 6.61 12.84
C ARG A 99 13.01 6.54 13.05
N LEU A 100 12.40 5.38 12.80
CA LEU A 100 10.98 5.16 13.04
C LEU A 100 10.61 5.37 14.53
N GLU A 101 11.43 4.87 15.46
CA GLU A 101 11.24 5.06 16.89
C GLU A 101 11.37 6.55 17.28
N GLU A 102 12.34 7.28 16.73
CA GLU A 102 12.47 8.71 16.92
C GLU A 102 11.25 9.49 16.41
N ASP A 103 10.76 9.17 15.21
CA ASP A 103 9.63 9.85 14.60
C ASP A 103 8.32 9.58 15.36
N ILE A 104 8.13 8.35 15.87
CA ILE A 104 7.04 8.00 16.78
C ILE A 104 7.08 8.87 18.05
N ASN A 105 8.27 9.08 18.60
CA ASN A 105 8.46 9.93 19.79
C ASN A 105 8.21 11.41 19.48
N LYS A 106 8.65 11.91 18.32
CA LYS A 106 8.42 13.31 17.88
C LYS A 106 6.94 13.67 17.82
N VAL A 107 6.10 12.75 17.29
CA VAL A 107 4.65 13.00 17.28
C VAL A 107 3.97 12.63 18.61
N ALA A 108 4.72 12.14 19.59
CA ALA A 108 4.20 11.59 20.84
C ALA A 108 3.07 10.59 20.60
N ALA A 109 3.32 9.63 19.74
CA ALA A 109 2.34 8.68 19.21
C ALA A 109 1.69 7.81 20.29
N SER A 110 0.38 7.55 20.15
CA SER A 110 -0.36 6.61 20.97
C SER A 110 -1.38 5.82 20.13
N GLU A 111 -1.77 4.66 20.60
CA GLU A 111 -2.69 3.72 19.96
C GLU A 111 -4.00 4.37 19.46
N ASN A 112 -4.57 5.25 20.27
CA ASN A 112 -5.93 5.75 20.05
C ASN A 112 -6.02 6.97 19.15
N ASN A 113 -4.91 7.67 18.90
CA ASN A 113 -4.92 8.93 18.18
C ASN A 113 -3.87 9.06 17.08
N THR A 114 -3.11 8.00 16.82
CA THR A 114 -2.02 8.02 15.85
C THR A 114 -2.23 6.95 14.79
N ILE A 115 -1.87 7.28 13.56
CA ILE A 115 -1.83 6.37 12.43
C ILE A 115 -0.53 6.59 11.65
N CYS A 116 -0.02 5.53 11.05
CA CYS A 116 1.00 5.60 10.02
C CYS A 116 0.34 5.37 8.66
N ILE A 117 0.62 6.24 7.70
CA ILE A 117 0.25 6.05 6.30
C ILE A 117 1.54 5.87 5.51
N ASP A 118 1.59 4.86 4.63
CA ASP A 118 2.76 4.60 3.80
C ASP A 118 2.43 4.43 2.32
N PHE A 119 3.40 4.77 1.48
CA PHE A 119 3.43 4.49 0.06
C PHE A 119 4.77 3.85 -0.30
N CYS A 120 4.75 2.59 -0.69
CA CYS A 120 5.93 1.86 -1.11
C CYS A 120 6.10 1.90 -2.64
N SER A 121 7.32 2.09 -3.12
CA SER A 121 7.61 2.14 -4.56
C SER A 121 7.70 0.76 -5.22
N GLY A 122 7.65 -0.32 -4.45
CA GLY A 122 7.82 -1.68 -4.97
C GLY A 122 7.70 -2.72 -3.87
N ASN A 123 8.59 -3.69 -3.83
CA ASN A 123 8.57 -4.83 -2.93
C ASN A 123 8.38 -4.47 -1.44
N ASP A 124 7.14 -4.46 -0.99
CA ASP A 124 6.72 -3.99 0.33
C ASP A 124 6.99 -4.99 1.48
N ALA A 125 7.19 -6.26 1.18
CA ALA A 125 7.24 -7.31 2.19
C ALA A 125 8.33 -7.11 3.26
N CYS A 126 9.52 -6.65 2.84
CA CYS A 126 10.63 -6.36 3.76
C CYS A 126 10.36 -5.12 4.60
N VAL A 127 9.82 -4.08 3.96
CA VAL A 127 9.48 -2.80 4.58
C VAL A 127 8.40 -3.01 5.63
N LEU A 128 7.30 -3.66 5.28
CA LEU A 128 6.20 -3.94 6.20
C LEU A 128 6.66 -4.67 7.46
N THR A 129 7.56 -5.65 7.33
CA THR A 129 8.13 -6.35 8.48
C THR A 129 8.88 -5.38 9.41
N THR A 130 9.66 -4.46 8.84
CA THR A 130 10.40 -3.45 9.61
C THR A 130 9.47 -2.47 10.30
N ILE A 131 8.52 -1.89 9.55
CA ILE A 131 7.56 -0.91 10.09
C ILE A 131 6.70 -1.55 11.18
N TYR A 132 6.15 -2.74 10.96
CA TYR A 132 5.34 -3.44 11.97
C TYR A 132 6.13 -3.82 13.23
N SER A 133 7.42 -4.10 13.12
CA SER A 133 8.26 -4.38 14.30
C SER A 133 8.35 -3.19 15.26
N VAL A 134 8.19 -1.98 14.74
CA VAL A 134 8.25 -0.73 15.51
C VAL A 134 6.86 -0.25 15.90
N LEU A 135 5.94 -0.11 14.94
CA LEU A 135 4.57 0.35 15.18
C LEU A 135 3.80 -0.59 16.12
N GLY A 136 4.03 -1.90 15.99
CA GLY A 136 3.36 -2.93 16.82
C GLY A 136 3.64 -2.77 18.31
N LYS A 137 4.81 -2.28 18.69
CA LYS A 137 5.15 -2.01 20.11
C LYS A 137 4.25 -0.94 20.75
N LYS A 138 3.65 -0.08 19.94
CA LYS A 138 2.77 1.03 20.35
C LYS A 138 1.32 0.84 19.89
N HIS A 139 1.00 -0.31 19.30
CA HIS A 139 -0.31 -0.62 18.70
C HIS A 139 -0.78 0.44 17.68
N ILE A 140 0.17 1.04 16.96
CA ILE A 140 -0.13 2.03 15.92
C ILE A 140 -0.50 1.30 14.64
N SER A 141 -1.67 1.63 14.09
CA SER A 141 -2.12 1.08 12.80
C SER A 141 -1.31 1.64 11.64
N LEU A 142 -1.05 0.78 10.65
CA LEU A 142 -0.49 1.13 9.35
C LEU A 142 -1.57 1.01 8.28
N VAL A 143 -1.68 2.01 7.42
CA VAL A 143 -2.57 2.05 6.26
C VAL A 143 -1.80 2.59 5.07
N GLY A 144 -1.87 1.91 3.95
CA GLY A 144 -1.17 2.34 2.75
C GLY A 144 -1.08 1.24 1.72
N GLY A 145 -0.06 1.27 0.92
CA GLY A 145 0.14 0.26 -0.12
C GLY A 145 1.27 0.58 -1.06
N THR A 146 1.45 -0.33 -2.01
CA THR A 146 2.45 -0.20 -3.06
C THR A 146 1.90 0.64 -4.20
N GLY A 147 2.62 1.71 -4.53
CA GLY A 147 2.37 2.51 -5.72
C GLY A 147 2.86 1.81 -6.99
N ASP A 148 2.35 2.23 -8.12
CA ASP A 148 2.82 1.81 -9.44
C ASP A 148 4.04 2.64 -9.87
N GLY A 149 4.69 2.27 -10.99
CA GLY A 149 5.78 3.05 -11.59
C GLY A 149 7.09 3.15 -10.78
N GLY A 150 7.24 2.46 -9.64
CA GLY A 150 8.51 2.32 -8.92
C GLY A 150 9.04 3.58 -8.21
N LYS A 151 8.21 4.61 -8.02
CA LYS A 151 8.59 5.88 -7.40
C LYS A 151 7.60 6.31 -6.33
N VAL A 152 8.12 6.97 -5.28
CA VAL A 152 7.36 7.68 -4.25
C VAL A 152 7.95 9.05 -4.00
N SER A 153 7.24 9.93 -3.32
CA SER A 153 7.74 11.25 -2.95
C SER A 153 7.56 11.56 -1.46
N VAL A 154 8.45 12.37 -0.93
CA VAL A 154 8.38 12.95 0.42
C VAL A 154 8.83 14.40 0.34
N ASN A 155 7.99 15.33 0.75
CA ASN A 155 8.30 16.77 0.87
C ASN A 155 9.01 17.32 -0.39
N GLY A 156 8.38 17.15 -1.55
CA GLY A 156 8.89 17.64 -2.84
C GLY A 156 10.05 16.84 -3.45
N LYS A 157 10.54 15.78 -2.81
CA LYS A 157 11.64 14.95 -3.31
C LYS A 157 11.13 13.58 -3.74
N ILE A 158 11.69 13.06 -4.82
CA ILE A 158 11.31 11.77 -5.41
C ILE A 158 12.36 10.72 -5.06
N TYR A 159 11.89 9.51 -4.78
CA TYR A 159 12.71 8.36 -4.40
C TYR A 159 12.25 7.11 -5.16
N ALA A 160 13.24 6.30 -5.56
CA ALA A 160 13.03 4.95 -6.08
C ALA A 160 13.52 3.93 -5.05
N ASP A 161 13.04 2.69 -5.13
CA ASP A 161 13.33 1.63 -4.14
C ASP A 161 13.16 2.15 -2.70
N ALA A 162 12.01 2.76 -2.42
CA ALA A 162 11.77 3.48 -1.18
C ALA A 162 10.34 3.29 -0.68
N ASP A 163 10.17 3.55 0.60
CA ASP A 163 8.89 3.64 1.26
C ASP A 163 8.73 5.01 1.91
N ALA A 164 7.76 5.77 1.45
CA ALA A 164 7.40 7.08 1.97
C ALA A 164 6.33 6.93 3.05
N TYR A 165 6.56 7.42 4.25
CA TYR A 165 5.57 7.32 5.33
C TYR A 165 5.25 8.66 5.98
N ALA A 166 4.05 8.75 6.52
CA ALA A 166 3.57 9.84 7.35
C ALA A 166 3.02 9.29 8.68
N LEU A 167 3.60 9.71 9.78
CA LEU A 167 3.05 9.53 11.12
C LEU A 167 2.16 10.72 11.45
N ILE A 168 0.90 10.45 11.79
CA ILE A 168 -0.13 11.48 11.99
C ILE A 168 -0.77 11.24 13.34
N ARG A 169 -0.66 12.22 14.24
CA ARG A 169 -1.40 12.25 15.49
C ARG A 169 -2.49 13.33 15.44
N ASN A 170 -3.71 12.93 15.75
CA ASN A 170 -4.80 13.85 15.99
C ASN A 170 -4.80 14.30 17.45
N ASN A 171 -4.45 15.57 17.71
CA ASN A 171 -4.32 16.08 19.06
C ASN A 171 -5.67 16.33 19.78
N ASP A 172 -6.76 16.42 18.99
CA ASP A 172 -8.09 16.77 19.53
C ASP A 172 -9.04 15.56 19.58
N GLY A 173 -8.59 14.36 19.16
CA GLY A 173 -9.51 13.24 19.08
C GLY A 173 -8.85 11.89 18.79
N LYS A 174 -9.71 10.90 18.57
CA LYS A 174 -9.31 9.53 18.28
C LYS A 174 -9.25 9.29 16.78
N ILE A 175 -8.38 8.37 16.37
CA ILE A 175 -8.33 7.79 15.02
C ILE A 175 -8.83 6.36 15.12
N LYS A 176 -9.71 5.96 14.21
CA LYS A 176 -10.16 4.58 14.06
C LYS A 176 -9.81 4.09 12.66
N VAL A 177 -9.26 2.90 12.59
CA VAL A 177 -9.00 2.19 11.33
C VAL A 177 -10.04 1.09 11.20
N TYR A 178 -10.66 1.01 10.04
CA TYR A 178 -11.60 -0.04 9.68
C TYR A 178 -10.93 -0.93 8.63
N LYS A 179 -11.04 -2.24 8.83
CA LYS A 179 -10.60 -3.24 7.87
C LYS A 179 -11.81 -4.02 7.39
N GLU A 180 -12.09 -3.92 6.11
CA GLU A 180 -13.13 -4.70 5.46
C GLU A 180 -12.52 -5.72 4.52
N ASN A 181 -13.11 -6.90 4.45
CA ASN A 181 -12.76 -7.93 3.51
C ASN A 181 -14.00 -8.28 2.67
N ILE A 182 -13.94 -7.96 1.38
CA ILE A 182 -15.02 -8.23 0.43
C ILE A 182 -15.06 -9.69 -0.05
N TYR A 183 -14.02 -10.47 0.25
CA TYR A 183 -13.91 -11.85 -0.21
C TYR A 183 -14.53 -12.81 0.82
N LYS A 184 -15.13 -13.88 0.29
CA LYS A 184 -15.66 -14.98 1.07
C LYS A 184 -14.80 -16.22 0.84
N GLN A 185 -14.40 -16.90 1.91
CA GLN A 185 -13.69 -18.16 1.77
C GLN A 185 -14.57 -19.18 1.04
N VAL A 186 -13.99 -19.85 0.04
CA VAL A 186 -14.64 -20.99 -0.61
C VAL A 186 -14.65 -22.16 0.36
N PRO A 187 -15.81 -22.74 0.70
CA PRO A 187 -15.89 -23.82 1.65
C PRO A 187 -14.99 -25.00 1.28
N ALA A 188 -14.37 -25.62 2.29
CA ALA A 188 -13.49 -26.77 2.16
C ALA A 188 -12.23 -26.56 1.30
N CYS A 189 -11.93 -25.33 0.87
CA CYS A 189 -10.70 -25.04 0.16
C CYS A 189 -9.62 -24.60 1.17
N ARG A 190 -8.69 -25.53 1.44
CA ARG A 190 -7.45 -25.26 2.19
C ARG A 190 -6.32 -25.98 1.51
N PHE A 191 -5.23 -25.25 1.31
CA PHE A 191 -4.07 -25.75 0.58
C PHE A 191 -2.82 -25.51 1.38
N ILE A 192 -1.89 -26.45 1.29
CA ILE A 192 -0.52 -26.29 1.78
C ILE A 192 0.32 -25.98 0.55
N ALA A 193 0.99 -24.83 0.58
CA ALA A 193 1.90 -24.42 -0.47
C ALA A 193 3.21 -25.23 -0.40
N SER A 194 3.73 -25.61 -1.54
CA SER A 194 5.04 -26.27 -1.67
C SER A 194 5.73 -25.90 -2.98
N LYS A 195 7.01 -26.21 -3.08
CA LYS A 195 7.88 -25.83 -4.20
C LYS A 195 7.78 -24.34 -4.54
N THR A 196 7.77 -23.52 -3.48
CA THR A 196 7.71 -22.08 -3.61
C THR A 196 9.08 -21.50 -3.98
N ASP A 197 9.11 -20.42 -4.78
CA ASP A 197 10.30 -19.60 -5.00
C ASP A 197 10.03 -18.20 -4.42
N ARG A 198 10.61 -17.93 -3.26
CA ARG A 198 10.43 -16.67 -2.54
C ARG A 198 10.98 -15.46 -3.29
N SER A 199 12.08 -15.66 -4.03
CA SER A 199 12.74 -14.58 -4.79
C SER A 199 11.92 -14.13 -6.00
N LYS A 200 11.10 -15.03 -6.53
CA LYS A 200 10.22 -14.81 -7.68
C LYS A 200 8.74 -14.80 -7.33
N TYR A 201 8.40 -14.87 -6.03
CA TYR A 201 7.00 -14.89 -5.56
C TYR A 201 6.14 -16.02 -6.17
N LEU A 202 6.77 -17.15 -6.52
CA LEU A 202 6.11 -18.27 -7.20
C LEU A 202 5.62 -19.33 -6.20
N ILE A 203 4.42 -19.83 -6.46
CA ILE A 203 3.86 -21.03 -5.84
C ILE A 203 3.90 -22.15 -6.90
N GLY A 204 4.68 -23.20 -6.66
CA GLY A 204 4.79 -24.34 -7.57
C GLY A 204 3.64 -25.33 -7.40
N GLU A 205 3.31 -25.64 -6.14
CA GLU A 205 2.31 -26.66 -5.83
C GLU A 205 1.37 -26.23 -4.70
N LEU A 206 0.14 -26.70 -4.78
CA LEU A 206 -0.89 -26.63 -3.74
C LEU A 206 -1.34 -28.05 -3.43
N ASN A 207 -1.16 -28.54 -2.18
CA ASN A 207 -1.38 -29.92 -1.75
C ASN A 207 -0.70 -30.96 -2.67
N GLY A 208 0.55 -30.68 -3.11
CA GLY A 208 1.36 -31.58 -3.93
C GLY A 208 0.93 -31.66 -5.42
N ARG A 209 0.00 -30.83 -5.86
CA ARG A 209 -0.44 -30.72 -7.25
C ARG A 209 0.00 -29.37 -7.84
N PRO A 210 0.24 -29.27 -9.17
CA PRO A 210 0.58 -28.00 -9.81
C PRO A 210 -0.41 -26.90 -9.44
N ALA A 211 0.13 -25.75 -8.95
CA ALA A 211 -0.69 -24.69 -8.38
C ALA A 211 -1.71 -24.12 -9.37
N ARG A 212 -1.31 -23.93 -10.63
CA ARG A 212 -2.21 -23.53 -11.72
C ARG A 212 -3.39 -24.48 -11.86
N LYS A 213 -3.12 -25.79 -11.92
CA LYS A 213 -4.14 -26.81 -12.12
C LYS A 213 -5.15 -26.84 -10.96
N VAL A 214 -4.66 -26.73 -9.73
CA VAL A 214 -5.53 -26.68 -8.55
C VAL A 214 -6.44 -25.46 -8.60
N TYR A 215 -5.89 -24.29 -8.92
CA TYR A 215 -6.66 -23.06 -9.04
C TYR A 215 -7.75 -23.15 -10.13
N GLN A 216 -7.41 -23.70 -11.30
CA GLN A 216 -8.36 -23.93 -12.38
C GLN A 216 -9.49 -24.90 -12.00
N ASP A 217 -9.13 -26.03 -11.37
CA ASP A 217 -10.11 -27.05 -10.96
C ASP A 217 -11.14 -26.50 -9.96
N ILE A 218 -10.69 -25.68 -8.99
CA ILE A 218 -11.58 -25.09 -7.97
C ILE A 218 -12.55 -24.10 -8.59
N LEU A 219 -12.07 -23.27 -9.48
CA LEU A 219 -12.90 -22.25 -10.12
C LEU A 219 -13.66 -22.78 -11.33
N ASN A 220 -13.37 -24.02 -11.76
CA ASN A 220 -13.90 -24.63 -12.97
C ASN A 220 -13.71 -23.73 -14.22
N ILE A 221 -12.46 -23.25 -14.41
CA ILE A 221 -12.10 -22.32 -15.48
C ILE A 221 -11.02 -22.87 -16.41
N GLY A 222 -11.03 -22.41 -17.65
CA GLY A 222 -9.99 -22.69 -18.63
C GLY A 222 -8.85 -21.66 -18.63
N ASP A 223 -7.82 -21.94 -19.45
CA ASP A 223 -6.63 -21.08 -19.55
C ASP A 223 -6.95 -19.63 -19.92
N LYS A 224 -7.90 -19.43 -20.81
CA LYS A 224 -8.28 -18.09 -21.30
C LYS A 224 -8.95 -17.22 -20.23
N GLU A 225 -9.54 -17.86 -19.24
CA GLU A 225 -10.27 -17.16 -18.16
C GLU A 225 -9.36 -16.80 -16.97
N MET A 226 -8.20 -17.45 -16.86
CA MET A 226 -7.28 -17.29 -15.72
C MET A 226 -6.98 -15.83 -15.43
N ALA A 227 -6.57 -15.06 -16.42
CA ALA A 227 -6.16 -13.65 -16.26
C ALA A 227 -7.28 -12.76 -15.69
N THR A 228 -8.55 -13.08 -15.96
CA THR A 228 -9.70 -12.32 -15.48
C THR A 228 -10.14 -12.71 -14.07
N GLN A 229 -9.66 -13.85 -13.56
CA GLN A 229 -10.07 -14.39 -12.27
C GLN A 229 -9.08 -14.10 -11.13
N THR A 230 -7.84 -13.78 -11.45
CA THR A 230 -6.77 -13.63 -10.44
C THR A 230 -7.05 -12.59 -9.36
N PHE A 231 -7.69 -11.48 -9.70
CA PHE A 231 -8.12 -10.47 -8.73
C PHE A 231 -9.50 -10.74 -8.12
N LYS A 232 -10.37 -11.42 -8.86
CA LYS A 232 -11.73 -11.76 -8.38
C LYS A 232 -11.71 -12.85 -7.34
N ASN A 233 -10.77 -13.78 -7.48
CA ASN A 233 -10.61 -14.97 -6.65
C ASN A 233 -9.16 -15.07 -6.15
N PRO A 234 -8.70 -14.15 -5.30
CA PRO A 234 -7.35 -14.23 -4.74
C PRO A 234 -7.20 -15.41 -3.80
N LEU A 235 -5.97 -15.78 -3.51
CA LEU A 235 -5.65 -16.69 -2.42
C LEU A 235 -5.73 -15.97 -1.08
N GLY A 236 -5.96 -16.72 -0.01
CA GLY A 236 -5.93 -16.20 1.36
C GLY A 236 -4.89 -16.95 2.17
N LYS A 237 -3.85 -16.28 2.68
CA LYS A 237 -2.89 -16.88 3.60
C LYS A 237 -3.41 -16.78 5.03
N MET A 238 -3.48 -17.90 5.69
CA MET A 238 -3.85 -17.97 7.11
C MET A 238 -2.71 -17.42 7.97
N ASN A 239 -3.02 -16.46 8.84
CA ASN A 239 -2.12 -15.93 9.86
C ASN A 239 -2.83 -15.93 11.22
N GLY A 240 -2.77 -17.04 11.93
CA GLY A 240 -3.59 -17.26 13.11
C GLY A 240 -5.08 -17.31 12.73
N GLN A 241 -5.86 -16.36 13.25
CA GLN A 241 -7.30 -16.21 12.93
C GLN A 241 -7.55 -15.24 11.76
N ASP A 242 -6.53 -14.49 11.35
CA ASP A 242 -6.64 -13.53 10.26
C ASP A 242 -6.31 -14.19 8.91
N ILE A 243 -6.93 -13.65 7.85
CA ILE A 243 -6.64 -14.03 6.47
C ILE A 243 -6.01 -12.84 5.76
N CYS A 244 -4.78 -13.04 5.30
CA CYS A 244 -4.09 -12.06 4.46
C CYS A 244 -4.36 -12.39 2.98
N ILE A 245 -4.97 -11.48 2.25
CA ILE A 245 -5.24 -11.66 0.82
C ILE A 245 -3.92 -11.63 0.04
N ILE A 246 -3.76 -12.62 -0.84
CA ILE A 246 -2.63 -12.75 -1.76
C ILE A 246 -3.20 -12.79 -3.18
N SER A 247 -3.07 -11.66 -3.88
CA SER A 247 -3.47 -11.60 -5.27
C SER A 247 -2.44 -12.31 -6.15
N ILE A 248 -2.95 -13.01 -7.15
CA ILE A 248 -2.13 -13.66 -8.17
C ILE A 248 -1.84 -12.62 -9.25
N LYS A 249 -0.58 -12.39 -9.55
CA LYS A 249 -0.11 -11.43 -10.55
C LYS A 249 -0.24 -12.02 -11.96
N GLU A 250 0.33 -13.20 -12.14
CA GLU A 250 0.28 -13.92 -13.42
C GLU A 250 0.49 -15.43 -13.25
N VAL A 251 0.30 -16.15 -14.34
CA VAL A 251 0.51 -17.60 -14.41
C VAL A 251 1.78 -17.88 -15.21
N VAL A 252 2.75 -18.54 -14.58
CA VAL A 252 4.05 -18.86 -15.17
C VAL A 252 4.17 -20.39 -15.32
N GLY A 253 3.87 -20.90 -16.49
CA GLY A 253 3.76 -22.37 -16.73
C GLY A 253 2.71 -23.00 -15.82
N ASP A 254 3.11 -23.94 -14.98
CA ASP A 254 2.23 -24.62 -14.02
C ASP A 254 2.19 -23.94 -12.62
N LYS A 255 2.85 -22.78 -12.48
CA LYS A 255 3.00 -22.03 -11.23
C LYS A 255 2.14 -20.78 -11.24
N LEU A 256 1.89 -20.25 -10.03
CA LEU A 256 1.23 -18.97 -9.82
C LEU A 256 2.26 -17.96 -9.28
N GLU A 257 2.46 -16.85 -9.98
CA GLU A 257 3.20 -15.70 -9.46
C GLU A 257 2.24 -14.81 -8.67
N CYS A 258 2.62 -14.46 -7.46
CA CYS A 258 1.82 -13.66 -6.55
C CYS A 258 2.43 -12.28 -6.31
N TYR A 259 1.62 -11.33 -5.85
CA TYR A 259 2.13 -10.04 -5.40
C TYR A 259 2.84 -10.09 -4.03
N ARG A 260 2.64 -11.17 -3.27
CA ARG A 260 3.26 -11.38 -1.95
C ARG A 260 3.96 -12.73 -1.86
N GLN A 261 4.97 -12.79 -1.00
CA GLN A 261 5.71 -14.02 -0.75
C GLN A 261 4.83 -15.07 -0.05
N VAL A 262 4.91 -16.27 -0.57
CA VAL A 262 4.38 -17.49 0.03
C VAL A 262 5.54 -18.42 0.30
N ASN A 263 5.56 -19.02 1.49
CA ASN A 263 6.58 -19.97 1.89
C ASN A 263 6.06 -21.41 1.75
N ASP A 264 6.98 -22.35 1.65
CA ASP A 264 6.63 -23.76 1.81
C ASP A 264 5.96 -23.98 3.17
N SER A 265 4.92 -24.77 3.18
CA SER A 265 4.06 -25.06 4.34
C SER A 265 3.11 -23.92 4.78
N ASP A 266 3.08 -22.79 4.08
CA ASP A 266 2.00 -21.82 4.30
C ASP A 266 0.64 -22.45 3.99
N VAL A 267 -0.34 -22.16 4.84
CA VAL A 267 -1.74 -22.58 4.64
C VAL A 267 -2.49 -21.46 3.91
N LEU A 268 -3.04 -21.82 2.77
CA LEU A 268 -3.81 -20.92 1.90
C LEU A 268 -5.27 -21.34 1.82
#